data_6d86571413ea48401f30deeec926a4dc
#
_entry.id   6d86571413ea48401f30deeec926a4dc
#
_cell.length_a   1.000
_cell.length_b   1.000
_cell.length_c   1.000
_cell.angle_alpha   90.00
_cell.angle_beta   90.00
_cell.angle_gamma   90.00
#
_symmetry.space_group_name_H-M   'P 1'
#
loop_
_entity.id
_entity.type
_entity.pdbx_description
1 polymer ?
#
loop_
_entity_poly.entity_id
_entity_poly.type
_entity_poly.pdbx_seq_one_letter_code
_entity_poly.pdbx_strand_id
1 'polypeptide(L)'
;MTTTDKLLAVLSQLPSSIQWSATSDTVYRVAIAGLSDDDIKNGAKRILTRAKFRPTPSEVLLAIAITKYGDYLPQSVTNDIAEAIRLGTPLYKLHPTIQMVVGKTGGLKAWRMEPPVKGQQLQDVLNDVLLIRITEHIDELRAE
;
A
#
# COMPACT_ATOMS: atom_id res chain seq x y z
N MET A 1 -24.71 8.90 6.48
CA MET A 1 -23.83 7.75 6.17
C MET A 1 -22.39 8.23 5.99
N THR A 2 -21.46 7.67 6.76
CA THR A 2 -20.05 8.05 6.71
C THR A 2 -19.37 7.50 5.46
N THR A 3 -18.16 7.99 5.18
CA THR A 3 -17.34 7.46 4.08
C THR A 3 -17.03 5.97 4.29
N THR A 4 -16.74 5.58 5.53
CA THR A 4 -16.54 4.18 5.89
C THR A 4 -17.79 3.35 5.61
N ASP A 5 -18.97 3.82 6.01
CA ASP A 5 -20.23 3.12 5.75
C ASP A 5 -20.46 2.90 4.26
N LYS A 6 -20.17 3.91 3.44
CA LYS A 6 -20.31 3.80 1.98
C LYS A 6 -19.35 2.76 1.40
N LEU A 7 -18.10 2.74 1.86
CA LEU A 7 -17.14 1.74 1.42
C LEU A 7 -17.61 0.33 1.79
N LEU A 8 -18.04 0.12 3.03
CA LEU A 8 -18.49 -1.19 3.49
C LEU A 8 -19.75 -1.66 2.75
N ALA A 9 -20.66 -0.74 2.43
CA ALA A 9 -21.82 -1.06 1.61
C ALA A 9 -21.40 -1.61 0.23
N VAL A 10 -20.41 -0.99 -0.38
CA VAL A 10 -19.86 -1.47 -1.67
C VAL A 10 -19.19 -2.82 -1.52
N LEU A 11 -18.35 -2.99 -0.51
CA LEU A 11 -17.65 -4.26 -0.26
C LEU A 11 -18.63 -5.41 -0.06
N SER A 12 -19.74 -5.16 0.63
CA SER A 12 -20.77 -6.18 0.86
C SER A 12 -21.46 -6.64 -0.43
N GLN A 13 -21.45 -5.81 -1.49
CA GLN A 13 -22.05 -6.11 -2.78
C GLN A 13 -21.10 -6.81 -3.75
N LEU A 14 -19.80 -6.77 -3.49
CA LEU A 14 -18.83 -7.42 -4.38
C LEU A 14 -18.85 -8.93 -4.23
N PRO A 15 -18.67 -9.69 -5.34
CA PRO A 15 -18.63 -11.15 -5.29
C PRO A 15 -17.58 -11.67 -4.32
N SER A 16 -17.95 -12.67 -3.52
CA SER A 16 -17.06 -13.34 -2.57
C SER A 16 -17.58 -14.72 -2.25
N SER A 17 -16.67 -15.64 -1.95
CA SER A 17 -17.02 -16.98 -1.45
C SER A 17 -17.50 -16.93 0.00
N ILE A 18 -17.23 -15.83 0.70
CA ILE A 18 -17.64 -15.61 2.10
C ILE A 18 -18.82 -14.65 2.13
N GLN A 19 -19.92 -15.09 2.76
CA GLN A 19 -21.10 -14.24 2.92
C GLN A 19 -20.80 -13.08 3.88
N TRP A 20 -21.26 -11.89 3.52
CA TRP A 20 -21.11 -10.71 4.39
C TRP A 20 -21.87 -10.90 5.69
N SER A 21 -21.23 -10.59 6.82
CA SER A 21 -21.81 -10.73 8.15
C SER A 21 -21.43 -9.53 9.03
N ALA A 22 -21.97 -9.48 10.24
CA ALA A 22 -21.57 -8.49 11.23
C ALA A 22 -20.09 -8.58 11.56
N THR A 23 -19.52 -9.80 11.55
CA THR A 23 -18.09 -10.02 11.75
C THR A 23 -17.28 -9.41 10.60
N SER A 24 -17.72 -9.59 9.35
CA SER A 24 -17.08 -8.97 8.18
C SER A 24 -17.05 -7.46 8.34
N ASP A 25 -18.19 -6.86 8.66
CA ASP A 25 -18.30 -5.41 8.88
C ASP A 25 -17.29 -4.93 9.93
N THR A 26 -17.23 -5.60 11.08
CA THR A 26 -16.30 -5.26 12.16
C THR A 26 -14.84 -5.35 11.73
N VAL A 27 -14.46 -6.42 11.05
CA VAL A 27 -13.06 -6.64 10.63
C VAL A 27 -12.60 -5.53 9.69
N TYR A 28 -13.40 -5.17 8.70
CA TYR A 28 -13.05 -4.10 7.77
C TYR A 28 -13.00 -2.73 8.47
N ARG A 29 -13.96 -2.45 9.37
CA ARG A 29 -13.96 -1.18 10.12
C ARG A 29 -12.71 -1.04 10.99
N VAL A 30 -12.33 -2.09 11.68
CA VAL A 30 -11.12 -2.09 12.53
C VAL A 30 -9.87 -1.84 11.67
N ALA A 31 -9.80 -2.48 10.51
CA ALA A 31 -8.63 -2.34 9.63
C ALA A 31 -8.38 -0.90 9.19
N ILE A 32 -9.44 -0.11 8.92
CA ILE A 32 -9.32 1.24 8.41
C ILE A 32 -9.60 2.33 9.44
N ALA A 33 -9.83 1.94 10.69
CA ALA A 33 -10.17 2.89 11.77
C ALA A 33 -9.04 3.90 11.98
N GLY A 34 -9.39 5.16 12.07
CA GLY A 34 -8.45 6.25 12.29
C GLY A 34 -7.97 6.94 11.01
N LEU A 35 -8.16 6.34 9.85
CA LEU A 35 -7.82 6.99 8.59
C LEU A 35 -8.77 8.13 8.27
N SER A 36 -8.26 9.15 7.58
CA SER A 36 -9.09 10.30 7.17
C SER A 36 -10.15 9.88 6.15
N ASP A 37 -11.25 10.63 6.10
CA ASP A 37 -12.30 10.41 5.11
C ASP A 37 -11.75 10.51 3.68
N ASP A 38 -10.84 11.44 3.42
CA ASP A 38 -10.22 11.59 2.09
C ASP A 38 -9.40 10.36 1.70
N ASP A 39 -8.60 9.82 2.61
CA ASP A 39 -7.82 8.61 2.34
C ASP A 39 -8.73 7.42 2.03
N ILE A 40 -9.79 7.24 2.82
CA ILE A 40 -10.76 6.15 2.62
C ILE A 40 -11.51 6.35 1.29
N LYS A 41 -11.96 7.55 1.01
CA LYS A 41 -12.69 7.88 -0.22
C LYS A 41 -11.84 7.61 -1.46
N ASN A 42 -10.59 8.06 -1.46
CA ASN A 42 -9.69 7.89 -2.60
C ASN A 42 -9.32 6.42 -2.80
N GLY A 43 -9.07 5.68 -1.72
CA GLY A 43 -8.85 4.24 -1.78
C GLY A 43 -10.09 3.48 -2.27
N ALA A 44 -11.28 3.89 -1.84
CA ALA A 44 -12.53 3.31 -2.29
C ALA A 44 -12.74 3.47 -3.81
N LYS A 45 -12.41 4.63 -4.36
CA LYS A 45 -12.47 4.85 -5.82
C LYS A 45 -11.61 3.86 -6.58
N ARG A 46 -10.40 3.59 -6.09
CA ARG A 46 -9.50 2.62 -6.71
C ARG A 46 -10.11 1.20 -6.66
N ILE A 47 -10.67 0.82 -5.51
CA ILE A 47 -11.31 -0.49 -5.34
C ILE A 47 -12.49 -0.62 -6.31
N LEU A 48 -13.35 0.39 -6.37
CA LEU A 48 -14.53 0.39 -7.23
C LEU A 48 -14.19 0.23 -8.71
N THR A 49 -13.08 0.79 -9.16
CA THR A 49 -12.69 0.76 -10.56
C THR A 49 -11.92 -0.48 -10.96
N ARG A 50 -11.34 -1.21 -10.00
CA ARG A 50 -10.41 -2.31 -10.28
C ARG A 50 -10.82 -3.66 -9.72
N ALA A 51 -11.57 -3.71 -8.63
CA ALA A 51 -11.91 -4.97 -7.98
C ALA A 51 -13.05 -5.69 -8.71
N LYS A 52 -12.80 -6.95 -9.07
CA LYS A 52 -13.83 -7.86 -9.60
C LYS A 52 -14.47 -8.68 -8.49
N PHE A 53 -13.72 -8.91 -7.42
CA PHE A 53 -14.13 -9.66 -6.24
C PHE A 53 -13.89 -8.83 -5.00
N ARG A 54 -14.51 -9.22 -3.89
CA ARG A 54 -14.32 -8.52 -2.63
C ARG A 54 -12.86 -8.61 -2.19
N PRO A 55 -12.15 -7.48 -2.05
CA PRO A 55 -10.80 -7.49 -1.51
C PRO A 55 -10.81 -7.86 -0.02
N THR A 56 -9.74 -8.49 0.45
CA THR A 56 -9.52 -8.74 1.88
C THR A 56 -9.25 -7.40 2.60
N PRO A 57 -9.34 -7.37 3.95
CA PRO A 57 -8.98 -6.16 4.70
C PRO A 57 -7.57 -5.64 4.38
N SER A 58 -6.58 -6.53 4.23
CA SER A 58 -5.22 -6.15 3.83
C SER A 58 -5.18 -5.55 2.43
N GLU A 59 -5.94 -6.10 1.49
CA GLU A 59 -6.03 -5.56 0.13
C GLU A 59 -6.70 -4.19 0.09
N VAL A 60 -7.69 -3.96 0.96
CA VAL A 60 -8.30 -2.62 1.12
C VAL A 60 -7.26 -1.62 1.63
N LEU A 61 -6.50 -1.99 2.66
CA LEU A 61 -5.43 -1.14 3.18
C LEU A 61 -4.36 -0.87 2.12
N LEU A 62 -4.00 -1.87 1.35
CA LEU A 62 -3.02 -1.69 0.26
C LEU A 62 -3.54 -0.73 -0.80
N ALA A 63 -4.81 -0.83 -1.18
CA ALA A 63 -5.41 0.10 -2.14
C ALA A 63 -5.38 1.55 -1.61
N ILE A 64 -5.66 1.74 -0.34
CA ILE A 64 -5.58 3.05 0.31
C ILE A 64 -4.13 3.54 0.32
N ALA A 65 -3.18 2.68 0.67
CA ALA A 65 -1.77 3.02 0.71
C ALA A 65 -1.23 3.40 -0.67
N ILE A 66 -1.56 2.65 -1.71
CA ILE A 66 -1.16 2.94 -3.09
C ILE A 66 -1.69 4.31 -3.52
N THR A 67 -2.95 4.59 -3.20
CA THR A 67 -3.58 5.87 -3.56
C THR A 67 -2.95 7.03 -2.80
N LYS A 68 -2.58 6.82 -1.53
CA LYS A 68 -1.97 7.85 -0.69
C LYS A 68 -0.50 8.09 -1.01
N TYR A 69 0.28 7.04 -1.16
CA TYR A 69 1.75 7.12 -1.27
C TYR A 69 2.29 6.98 -2.69
N GLY A 70 1.51 6.46 -3.61
CA GLY A 70 1.87 6.31 -5.02
C GLY A 70 1.79 4.87 -5.51
N ASP A 71 1.51 4.74 -6.81
CA ASP A 71 1.44 3.47 -7.52
C ASP A 71 2.78 3.20 -8.19
N TYR A 72 3.67 2.53 -7.48
CA TYR A 72 5.04 2.27 -7.94
C TYR A 72 5.09 1.05 -8.85
N LEU A 73 5.62 1.25 -10.06
CA LEU A 73 5.92 0.15 -10.97
C LEU A 73 7.32 -0.37 -10.68
N PRO A 74 7.53 -1.71 -10.63
CA PRO A 74 8.86 -2.27 -10.33
C PRO A 74 9.97 -1.72 -11.23
N GLN A 75 9.74 -1.61 -12.52
CA GLN A 75 10.76 -1.09 -13.45
C GLN A 75 11.11 0.36 -13.15
N SER A 76 10.12 1.19 -12.80
CA SER A 76 10.37 2.60 -12.45
C SER A 76 11.20 2.71 -11.18
N VAL A 77 10.91 1.90 -10.17
CA VAL A 77 11.68 1.85 -8.92
C VAL A 77 13.12 1.42 -9.19
N THR A 78 13.31 0.37 -9.99
CA THR A 78 14.64 -0.10 -10.40
C THR A 78 15.42 1.02 -11.09
N ASN A 79 14.78 1.73 -12.01
CA ASN A 79 15.40 2.84 -12.74
C ASN A 79 15.78 3.99 -11.80
N ASP A 80 14.92 4.34 -10.86
CA ASP A 80 15.18 5.40 -9.89
C ASP A 80 16.36 5.06 -8.98
N ILE A 81 16.44 3.82 -8.53
CA ILE A 81 17.57 3.37 -7.70
C ILE A 81 18.87 3.38 -8.51
N ALA A 82 18.84 2.87 -9.75
CA ALA A 82 20.00 2.88 -10.63
C ALA A 82 20.49 4.30 -10.90
N GLU A 83 19.59 5.24 -11.14
CA GLU A 83 19.92 6.65 -11.36
C GLU A 83 20.54 7.27 -10.10
N ALA A 84 19.99 6.98 -8.92
CA ALA A 84 20.53 7.45 -7.65
C ALA A 84 21.95 6.96 -7.42
N ILE A 85 22.23 5.69 -7.75
CA ILE A 85 23.57 5.11 -7.64
C ILE A 85 24.52 5.79 -8.63
N ARG A 86 24.08 5.97 -9.89
CA ARG A 86 24.87 6.63 -10.93
C ARG A 86 25.26 8.06 -10.53
N LEU A 87 24.34 8.80 -9.91
CA LEU A 87 24.56 10.18 -9.50
C LEU A 87 25.21 10.33 -8.12
N GLY A 88 25.41 9.22 -7.39
CA GLY A 88 25.91 9.28 -6.02
C GLY A 88 24.93 9.88 -5.04
N THR A 89 23.63 9.83 -5.33
CA THR A 89 22.59 10.38 -4.45
C THR A 89 22.51 9.57 -3.17
N PRO A 90 22.57 10.23 -1.98
CA PRO A 90 22.42 9.53 -0.71
C PRO A 90 21.01 8.94 -0.56
N LEU A 91 20.91 7.79 0.12
CA LEU A 91 19.64 7.12 0.35
C LEU A 91 18.56 8.03 0.97
N TYR A 92 18.95 8.89 1.92
CA TYR A 92 17.99 9.76 2.63
C TYR A 92 17.33 10.81 1.72
N LYS A 93 17.86 11.03 0.51
CA LYS A 93 17.25 11.95 -0.47
C LYS A 93 16.23 11.28 -1.37
N LEU A 94 16.13 9.95 -1.35
CA LEU A 94 15.15 9.22 -2.12
C LEU A 94 13.79 9.27 -1.44
N HIS A 95 12.74 9.01 -2.22
CA HIS A 95 11.38 8.94 -1.68
C HIS A 95 11.31 7.88 -0.55
N PRO A 96 10.57 8.14 0.54
CA PRO A 96 10.50 7.21 1.68
C PRO A 96 10.16 5.78 1.31
N THR A 97 9.25 5.55 0.37
CA THR A 97 8.91 4.21 -0.10
C THR A 97 10.13 3.51 -0.70
N ILE A 98 10.89 4.22 -1.54
CA ILE A 98 12.10 3.68 -2.16
C ILE A 98 13.18 3.41 -1.12
N GLN A 99 13.36 4.31 -0.14
CA GLN A 99 14.29 4.09 0.96
C GLN A 99 14.00 2.77 1.69
N MET A 100 12.73 2.51 1.99
CA MET A 100 12.32 1.29 2.69
C MET A 100 12.54 0.05 1.82
N VAL A 101 12.24 0.13 0.52
CA VAL A 101 12.51 -0.97 -0.43
C VAL A 101 14.00 -1.30 -0.44
N VAL A 102 14.85 -0.29 -0.57
CA VAL A 102 16.31 -0.48 -0.57
C VAL A 102 16.77 -1.10 0.75
N GLY A 103 16.25 -0.59 1.88
CA GLY A 103 16.59 -1.13 3.22
C GLY A 103 16.22 -2.60 3.39
N LYS A 104 15.08 -3.02 2.82
CA LYS A 104 14.61 -4.42 2.90
C LYS A 104 15.35 -5.37 1.95
N THR A 105 16.08 -4.85 1.00
CA THR A 105 16.70 -5.64 -0.06
C THR A 105 18.24 -5.59 -0.04
N GLY A 106 18.82 -5.21 1.10
CA GLY A 106 20.27 -5.27 1.32
C GLY A 106 21.01 -3.94 1.22
N GLY A 107 20.29 -2.82 1.10
CA GLY A 107 20.88 -1.49 0.99
C GLY A 107 21.36 -1.16 -0.41
N LEU A 108 21.80 0.09 -0.62
CA LEU A 108 22.31 0.52 -1.94
C LEU A 108 23.45 -0.33 -2.46
N LYS A 109 24.29 -0.86 -1.57
CA LYS A 109 25.40 -1.73 -1.94
C LYS A 109 24.93 -2.96 -2.72
N ALA A 110 23.81 -3.57 -2.30
CA ALA A 110 23.25 -4.72 -3.00
C ALA A 110 22.77 -4.36 -4.40
N TRP A 111 22.24 -3.16 -4.57
CA TRP A 111 21.71 -2.69 -5.85
C TRP A 111 22.79 -2.23 -6.84
N ARG A 112 24.02 -2.01 -6.38
CA ARG A 112 25.12 -1.58 -7.25
C ARG A 112 25.58 -2.65 -8.23
N MET A 113 25.49 -3.92 -7.83
CA MET A 113 25.89 -5.03 -8.70
C MET A 113 24.80 -5.36 -9.70
N GLU A 114 23.65 -5.66 -9.20
CA GLU A 114 22.42 -5.91 -9.96
C GLU A 114 21.23 -5.77 -9.03
N PRO A 115 20.01 -5.56 -9.54
CA PRO A 115 18.84 -5.52 -8.66
C PRO A 115 18.69 -6.85 -7.90
N PRO A 116 18.69 -6.83 -6.54
CA PRO A 116 18.54 -8.06 -5.76
C PRO A 116 17.15 -8.68 -5.90
N VAL A 117 16.16 -7.89 -6.28
CA VAL A 117 14.79 -8.32 -6.59
C VAL A 117 14.29 -7.55 -7.80
N LYS A 118 13.43 -8.18 -8.61
CA LYS A 118 12.84 -7.56 -9.80
C LYS A 118 11.49 -8.20 -10.11
N GLY A 119 10.72 -7.57 -11.00
CA GLY A 119 9.42 -8.08 -11.43
C GLY A 119 8.47 -8.29 -10.27
N GLN A 120 7.84 -9.46 -10.18
CA GLN A 120 6.85 -9.75 -9.15
C GLN A 120 7.45 -9.74 -7.74
N GLN A 121 8.70 -10.18 -7.57
CA GLN A 121 9.37 -10.14 -6.27
C GLN A 121 9.50 -8.70 -5.78
N LEU A 122 9.86 -7.77 -6.65
CA LEU A 122 9.95 -6.35 -6.31
C LEU A 122 8.56 -5.78 -6.04
N GLN A 123 7.54 -6.18 -6.81
CA GLN A 123 6.17 -5.76 -6.54
C GLN A 123 5.70 -6.22 -5.15
N ASP A 124 6.05 -7.43 -4.74
CA ASP A 124 5.71 -7.95 -3.42
C ASP A 124 6.39 -7.12 -2.31
N VAL A 125 7.65 -6.76 -2.49
CA VAL A 125 8.37 -5.88 -1.55
C VAL A 125 7.71 -4.50 -1.50
N LEU A 126 7.35 -3.94 -2.64
CA LEU A 126 6.65 -2.65 -2.71
C LEU A 126 5.32 -2.69 -1.95
N ASN A 127 4.54 -3.75 -2.15
CA ASN A 127 3.26 -3.92 -1.45
C ASN A 127 3.47 -4.02 0.06
N ASP A 128 4.46 -4.78 0.51
CA ASP A 128 4.81 -4.90 1.93
C ASP A 128 5.21 -3.55 2.52
N VAL A 129 6.04 -2.80 1.81
CA VAL A 129 6.48 -1.47 2.25
C VAL A 129 5.29 -0.50 2.37
N LEU A 130 4.40 -0.51 1.39
CA LEU A 130 3.21 0.36 1.42
C LEU A 130 2.28 -0.02 2.58
N LEU A 131 2.10 -1.31 2.86
CA LEU A 131 1.32 -1.78 4.01
C LEU A 131 1.97 -1.34 5.33
N ILE A 132 3.29 -1.44 5.45
CA ILE A 132 4.01 -0.96 6.63
C ILE A 132 3.78 0.54 6.81
N ARG A 133 3.90 1.33 5.76
CA ARG A 133 3.71 2.78 5.83
C ARG A 133 2.31 3.16 6.29
N ILE A 134 1.28 2.54 5.72
CA ILE A 134 -0.10 2.87 6.11
C ILE A 134 -0.40 2.39 7.54
N THR A 135 0.14 1.26 7.95
CA THR A 135 -0.02 0.74 9.31
C THR A 135 0.65 1.67 10.33
N GLU A 136 1.87 2.11 10.05
CA GLU A 136 2.58 3.08 10.91
C GLU A 136 1.80 4.39 11.00
N HIS A 137 1.23 4.86 9.90
CA HIS A 137 0.40 6.07 9.89
C HIS A 137 -0.83 5.91 10.79
N ILE A 138 -1.52 4.77 10.71
CA ILE A 138 -2.67 4.46 11.58
C ILE A 138 -2.23 4.45 13.04
N ASP A 139 -1.11 3.82 13.35
CA ASP A 139 -0.58 3.74 14.72
C ASP A 139 -0.26 5.13 15.27
N GLU A 140 0.34 6.01 14.45
CA GLU A 140 0.60 7.40 14.82
C GLU A 140 -0.69 8.16 15.12
N LEU A 141 -1.73 7.98 14.31
CA LEU A 141 -3.03 8.62 14.53
C LEU A 141 -3.69 8.15 15.84
N ARG A 142 -3.53 6.88 16.18
CA ARG A 142 -4.07 6.32 17.42
C ARG A 142 -3.31 6.74 18.66
N ALA A 143 -2.04 7.10 18.51
CA ALA A 143 -1.19 7.56 19.61
C ALA A 143 -1.49 9.02 20.03
N GLU A 144 -2.16 9.78 19.18
CA GLU A 144 -2.59 11.16 19.48
C GLU A 144 -3.84 11.24 20.42
#